data_eb6644dde638627f86a73d09fc764992
#
_entry.id   eb6644dde638627f86a73d09fc764992
#
_cell.length_a   1.000
_cell.length_b   1.000
_cell.length_c   1.000
_cell.angle_alpha   90.00
_cell.angle_beta   90.00
_cell.angle_gamma   90.00
#
_symmetry.space_group_name_H-M   'P 1'
#
loop_
_entity.id
_entity.type
_entity.pdbx_description
1 polymer ?
#
loop_
_entity_poly.entity_id
_entity_poly.type
_entity_poly.pdbx_seq_one_letter_code
_entity_poly.pdbx_strand_id
1 'polypeptide(L)'
;MTSEGSFKPTVMFFGLMNSLATFQAMMNELLRDLINTGKVATFIDDVIVETEDEEGHNELVAEIIKMLEENDLYVELEKYKWKVRKVGFLGVVIGPEGIKMEEEKIKGVLDWPQPKYVKDVQKFLELVNYYCQFIEDFASIARSLYDIVKKDQKWDWMEK
;
A
#
# COMPACT_ATOMS: atom_id res chain seq x y z
N MET A 1 -4.29 -22.96 23.30
CA MET A 1 -4.26 -23.64 24.63
C MET A 1 -2.91 -23.39 25.24
N THR A 2 -2.89 -22.94 26.46
CA THR A 2 -1.67 -22.82 27.29
C THR A 2 -1.72 -23.88 28.38
N SER A 3 -0.63 -24.03 29.16
CA SER A 3 -0.60 -24.91 30.34
C SER A 3 -1.66 -24.56 31.39
N GLU A 4 -2.17 -23.34 31.36
CA GLU A 4 -3.17 -22.81 32.30
C GLU A 4 -4.60 -22.79 31.73
N GLY A 5 -4.80 -23.29 30.50
CA GLY A 5 -6.13 -23.41 29.89
C GLY A 5 -6.29 -22.67 28.55
N SER A 6 -7.54 -22.48 28.17
CA SER A 6 -7.92 -21.74 26.96
C SER A 6 -8.35 -20.31 27.33
N PHE A 7 -7.75 -19.33 26.69
CA PHE A 7 -8.07 -17.91 26.89
C PHE A 7 -8.72 -17.35 25.62
N LYS A 8 -9.70 -16.47 25.80
CA LYS A 8 -10.30 -15.68 24.73
C LYS A 8 -9.78 -14.25 24.84
N PRO A 9 -9.10 -13.73 23.80
CA PRO A 9 -8.67 -12.34 23.81
C PRO A 9 -9.89 -11.40 23.80
N THR A 10 -9.78 -10.30 24.51
CA THR A 10 -10.79 -9.23 24.53
C THR A 10 -10.47 -8.11 23.54
N VAL A 11 -9.26 -8.14 22.98
CA VAL A 11 -8.79 -7.18 21.97
C VAL A 11 -8.36 -7.92 20.70
N MET A 12 -8.45 -7.25 19.58
CA MET A 12 -7.98 -7.74 18.30
C MET A 12 -6.44 -7.70 18.29
N PHE A 13 -5.80 -8.78 17.84
CA PHE A 13 -4.35 -8.87 17.76
C PHE A 13 -3.90 -9.32 16.37
N PHE A 14 -2.63 -9.06 16.06
CA PHE A 14 -2.05 -9.46 14.79
C PHE A 14 -2.07 -10.99 14.60
N GLY A 15 -2.32 -11.44 13.37
CA GLY A 15 -2.37 -12.86 13.01
C GLY A 15 -3.77 -13.47 12.95
N LEU A 16 -4.81 -12.76 13.40
CA LEU A 16 -6.18 -13.16 13.08
C LEU A 16 -6.50 -12.83 11.62
N MET A 17 -7.14 -13.75 10.91
CA MET A 17 -7.41 -13.64 9.46
C MET A 17 -8.14 -12.36 9.07
N ASN A 18 -9.07 -11.87 9.89
CA ASN A 18 -9.90 -10.71 9.58
C ASN A 18 -9.46 -9.41 10.30
N SER A 19 -8.38 -9.44 11.09
CA SER A 19 -7.97 -8.26 11.87
C SER A 19 -7.73 -7.04 11.02
N LEU A 20 -6.98 -7.18 9.92
CA LEU A 20 -6.65 -6.06 9.03
C LEU A 20 -7.91 -5.46 8.39
N ALA A 21 -8.82 -6.31 7.89
CA ALA A 21 -10.06 -5.85 7.28
C ALA A 21 -10.99 -5.15 8.29
N THR A 22 -11.05 -5.68 9.51
CA THR A 22 -11.85 -5.07 10.59
C THR A 22 -11.27 -3.73 11.03
N PHE A 23 -9.94 -3.63 11.14
CA PHE A 23 -9.27 -2.38 11.48
C PHE A 23 -9.46 -1.32 10.39
N GLN A 24 -9.27 -1.71 9.10
CA GLN A 24 -9.54 -0.82 7.99
C GLN A 24 -10.98 -0.31 7.96
N ALA A 25 -11.96 -1.19 8.22
CA ALA A 25 -13.37 -0.79 8.27
C ALA A 25 -13.63 0.21 9.40
N MET A 26 -13.01 0.01 10.58
CA MET A 26 -13.09 0.93 11.70
C MET A 26 -12.47 2.29 11.35
N MET A 27 -11.27 2.32 10.76
CA MET A 27 -10.61 3.57 10.33
C MET A 27 -11.44 4.32 9.28
N ASN A 28 -11.99 3.61 8.31
CA ASN A 28 -12.87 4.20 7.29
C ASN A 28 -14.16 4.77 7.90
N GLU A 29 -14.71 4.14 8.92
CA GLU A 29 -15.88 4.65 9.64
C GLU A 29 -15.54 5.89 10.46
N LEU A 30 -14.45 5.82 11.22
CA LEU A 30 -13.99 6.89 12.10
C LEU A 30 -13.68 8.17 11.32
N LEU A 31 -12.97 8.04 10.19
CA LEU A 31 -12.52 9.18 9.37
C LEU A 31 -13.40 9.41 8.13
N ARG A 32 -14.60 8.83 8.07
CA ARG A 32 -15.49 8.84 6.89
C ARG A 32 -15.70 10.24 6.33
N ASP A 33 -16.05 11.20 7.17
CA ASP A 33 -16.38 12.54 6.71
C ASP A 33 -15.17 13.24 6.11
N LEU A 34 -14.00 13.05 6.70
CA LEU A 34 -12.74 13.59 6.21
C LEU A 34 -12.28 12.90 4.91
N ILE A 35 -12.44 11.58 4.81
CA ILE A 35 -12.17 10.82 3.58
C ILE A 35 -13.06 11.30 2.43
N ASN A 36 -14.33 11.57 2.70
CA ASN A 36 -15.27 12.08 1.71
C ASN A 36 -14.90 13.47 1.16
N THR A 37 -14.10 14.26 1.88
CA THR A 37 -13.56 15.52 1.36
C THR A 37 -12.51 15.33 0.28
N GLY A 38 -11.97 14.13 0.14
CA GLY A 38 -10.83 13.80 -0.74
C GLY A 38 -9.47 14.24 -0.20
N LYS A 39 -9.41 14.85 0.99
CA LYS A 39 -8.17 15.36 1.60
C LYS A 39 -7.47 14.33 2.48
N VAL A 40 -8.15 13.24 2.82
CA VAL A 40 -7.65 12.18 3.71
C VAL A 40 -7.83 10.83 3.03
N ALA A 41 -6.80 10.01 3.08
CA ALA A 41 -6.88 8.60 2.70
C ALA A 41 -6.27 7.72 3.80
N THR A 42 -6.85 6.55 4.01
CA THR A 42 -6.40 5.59 5.03
C THR A 42 -6.12 4.23 4.43
N PHE A 43 -5.07 3.61 4.89
CA PHE A 43 -4.77 2.21 4.57
C PHE A 43 -4.16 1.54 5.80
N ILE A 44 -4.97 0.74 6.48
CA ILE A 44 -4.61 0.09 7.75
C ILE A 44 -4.12 1.13 8.75
N ASP A 45 -2.84 1.10 9.12
CA ASP A 45 -2.22 2.00 10.10
C ASP A 45 -1.78 3.34 9.50
N ASP A 46 -1.74 3.44 8.16
CA ASP A 46 -1.25 4.62 7.45
C ASP A 46 -2.41 5.58 7.14
N VAL A 47 -2.24 6.84 7.50
CA VAL A 47 -3.14 7.95 7.16
C VAL A 47 -2.36 9.01 6.38
N ILE A 48 -2.82 9.35 5.18
CA ILE A 48 -2.26 10.44 4.40
C ILE A 48 -3.23 11.63 4.40
N VAL A 49 -2.67 12.82 4.56
CA VAL A 49 -3.42 14.08 4.60
C VAL A 49 -2.85 15.01 3.54
N GLU A 50 -3.69 15.49 2.65
CA GLU A 50 -3.34 16.44 1.59
C GLU A 50 -4.13 17.73 1.74
N THR A 51 -3.43 18.86 1.68
CA THR A 51 -4.03 20.20 1.77
C THR A 51 -3.24 21.17 0.89
N GLU A 52 -3.89 22.25 0.45
CA GLU A 52 -3.25 23.29 -0.37
C GLU A 52 -2.44 24.28 0.45
N ASP A 53 -2.84 24.51 1.70
CA ASP A 53 -2.24 25.49 2.59
C ASP A 53 -1.81 24.87 3.94
N GLU A 54 -0.88 25.55 4.62
CA GLU A 54 -0.29 25.06 5.87
C GLU A 54 -1.23 25.21 7.07
N GLU A 55 -2.07 26.23 7.10
CA GLU A 55 -2.98 26.48 8.22
C GLU A 55 -4.08 25.42 8.23
N GLY A 56 -4.74 25.22 7.11
CA GLY A 56 -5.74 24.14 6.94
C GLY A 56 -5.15 22.76 7.14
N HIS A 57 -3.86 22.55 6.80
CA HIS A 57 -3.17 21.31 7.11
C HIS A 57 -3.08 21.05 8.61
N ASN A 58 -2.65 22.07 9.37
CA ASN A 58 -2.52 21.94 10.82
C ASN A 58 -3.87 21.66 11.50
N GLU A 59 -4.92 22.36 11.06
CA GLU A 59 -6.28 22.17 11.59
C GLU A 59 -6.78 20.75 11.33
N LEU A 60 -6.65 20.28 10.08
CA LEU A 60 -7.11 18.95 9.70
C LEU A 60 -6.34 17.84 10.41
N VAL A 61 -5.01 17.99 10.55
CA VAL A 61 -4.18 17.03 11.29
C VAL A 61 -4.56 17.01 12.78
N ALA A 62 -4.79 18.17 13.38
CA ALA A 62 -5.21 18.26 14.78
C ALA A 62 -6.59 17.61 15.00
N GLU A 63 -7.53 17.77 14.06
CA GLU A 63 -8.83 17.12 14.09
C GLU A 63 -8.69 15.60 14.01
N ILE A 64 -7.87 15.08 13.09
CA ILE A 64 -7.62 13.63 12.96
C ILE A 64 -7.02 13.07 14.25
N ILE A 65 -5.98 13.72 14.80
CA ILE A 65 -5.35 13.26 16.04
C ILE A 65 -6.37 13.20 17.18
N LYS A 66 -7.19 14.24 17.32
CA LYS A 66 -8.24 14.28 18.32
C LYS A 66 -9.25 13.14 18.16
N MET A 67 -9.70 12.88 16.92
CA MET A 67 -10.63 11.77 16.64
C MET A 67 -10.02 10.41 16.98
N LEU A 68 -8.72 10.22 16.69
CA LEU A 68 -7.98 9.00 17.04
C LEU A 68 -7.90 8.83 18.57
N GLU A 69 -7.49 9.87 19.30
CA GLU A 69 -7.37 9.85 20.77
C GLU A 69 -8.71 9.58 21.46
N GLU A 70 -9.81 10.17 21.00
CA GLU A 70 -11.16 9.93 21.50
C GLU A 70 -11.64 8.48 21.30
N ASN A 71 -10.97 7.72 20.44
CA ASN A 71 -11.23 6.31 20.16
C ASN A 71 -10.11 5.37 20.62
N ASP A 72 -9.30 5.81 21.60
CA ASP A 72 -8.18 5.04 22.17
C ASP A 72 -7.12 4.59 21.16
N LEU A 73 -6.97 5.33 20.04
CA LEU A 73 -5.94 5.12 19.04
C LEU A 73 -4.83 6.16 19.20
N TYR A 74 -3.62 5.68 19.41
CA TYR A 74 -2.47 6.54 19.70
C TYR A 74 -1.49 6.56 18.53
N VAL A 75 -0.97 7.76 18.26
CA VAL A 75 0.00 8.01 17.19
C VAL A 75 1.43 8.06 17.75
N GLU A 76 2.37 7.44 17.06
CA GLU A 76 3.80 7.47 17.40
C GLU A 76 4.48 8.57 16.61
N LEU A 77 4.53 9.78 17.18
CA LEU A 77 4.94 11.02 16.51
C LEU A 77 6.30 10.95 15.80
N GLU A 78 7.23 10.12 16.30
CA GLU A 78 8.57 9.97 15.72
C GLU A 78 8.57 9.27 14.36
N LYS A 79 7.53 8.50 14.05
CA LYS A 79 7.39 7.77 12.77
C LYS A 79 6.73 8.58 11.67
N TYR A 80 6.13 9.71 12.01
CA TYR A 80 5.34 10.50 11.07
C TYR A 80 6.19 11.48 10.26
N LYS A 81 5.80 11.69 9.03
CA LYS A 81 6.36 12.71 8.14
C LYS A 81 5.41 13.89 8.10
N TRP A 82 5.79 14.94 8.82
CA TRP A 82 4.99 16.14 8.94
C TRP A 82 5.35 17.16 7.86
N LYS A 83 4.34 17.80 7.25
CA LYS A 83 4.48 18.95 6.32
C LYS A 83 5.51 18.71 5.21
N VAL A 84 5.51 17.53 4.65
CA VAL A 84 6.40 17.19 3.55
C VAL A 84 5.68 17.41 2.21
N ARG A 85 6.40 17.92 1.22
CA ARG A 85 5.85 18.09 -0.14
C ARG A 85 5.77 16.80 -0.93
N LYS A 86 6.51 15.79 -0.52
CA LYS A 86 6.52 14.46 -1.15
C LYS A 86 6.55 13.40 -0.06
N VAL A 87 5.70 12.40 -0.20
CA VAL A 87 5.60 11.30 0.76
C VAL A 87 5.47 9.98 0.03
N GLY A 88 6.20 8.96 0.51
CA GLY A 88 5.98 7.57 0.10
C GLY A 88 4.73 7.03 0.79
N PHE A 89 3.82 6.45 0.00
CA PHE A 89 2.59 5.84 0.48
C PHE A 89 2.27 4.62 -0.40
N LEU A 90 2.14 3.45 0.19
CA LEU A 90 1.83 2.20 -0.51
C LEU A 90 2.73 1.91 -1.73
N GLY A 91 4.04 2.18 -1.61
CA GLY A 91 5.00 1.91 -2.69
C GLY A 91 5.01 2.92 -3.84
N VAL A 92 4.29 4.03 -3.69
CA VAL A 92 4.34 5.16 -4.62
C VAL A 92 4.75 6.44 -3.88
N VAL A 93 5.26 7.41 -4.61
CA VAL A 93 5.55 8.75 -4.10
C VAL A 93 4.44 9.67 -4.57
N ILE A 94 3.75 10.31 -3.62
CA ILE A 94 2.74 11.33 -3.87
C ILE A 94 3.38 12.70 -3.66
N GLY A 95 3.15 13.61 -4.57
CA GLY A 95 3.69 14.98 -4.49
C GLY A 95 3.01 15.92 -5.47
N PRO A 96 3.44 17.21 -5.54
CA PRO A 96 2.82 18.24 -6.40
C PRO A 96 2.79 17.92 -7.89
N GLU A 97 3.68 17.03 -8.33
CA GLU A 97 3.78 16.57 -9.72
C GLU A 97 2.90 15.35 -10.00
N GLY A 98 2.08 14.93 -9.04
CA GLY A 98 1.25 13.74 -9.08
C GLY A 98 1.88 12.53 -8.39
N ILE A 99 1.44 11.34 -8.81
CA ILE A 99 1.84 10.06 -8.23
C ILE A 99 2.91 9.43 -9.11
N LYS A 100 4.01 8.96 -8.51
CA LYS A 100 5.14 8.30 -9.20
C LYS A 100 5.52 7.02 -8.48
N MET A 101 6.16 6.09 -9.18
CA MET A 101 6.82 4.95 -8.53
C MET A 101 7.98 5.42 -7.65
N GLU A 102 8.19 4.74 -6.52
CA GLU A 102 9.41 4.91 -5.73
C GLU A 102 10.64 4.46 -6.54
N GLU A 103 11.73 5.22 -6.48
CA GLU A 103 12.97 4.90 -7.22
C GLU A 103 13.53 3.52 -6.89
N GLU A 104 13.42 3.11 -5.62
CA GLU A 104 13.83 1.78 -5.18
C GLU A 104 13.02 0.67 -5.87
N LYS A 105 11.73 0.89 -6.10
CA LYS A 105 10.87 -0.06 -6.83
C LYS A 105 11.21 -0.12 -8.30
N ILE A 106 11.49 1.03 -8.93
CA ILE A 106 11.96 1.10 -10.31
C ILE A 106 13.27 0.31 -10.43
N LYS A 107 14.22 0.55 -9.53
CA LYS A 107 15.49 -0.18 -9.51
C LYS A 107 15.26 -1.68 -9.31
N GLY A 108 14.39 -2.08 -8.42
CA GLY A 108 14.02 -3.49 -8.21
C GLY A 108 13.47 -4.17 -9.46
N VAL A 109 12.73 -3.45 -10.32
CA VAL A 109 12.24 -3.96 -11.60
C VAL A 109 13.39 -4.06 -12.62
N LEU A 110 14.26 -3.04 -12.70
CA LEU A 110 15.39 -3.01 -13.65
C LEU A 110 16.46 -4.07 -13.32
N ASP A 111 16.70 -4.30 -12.04
CA ASP A 111 17.69 -5.28 -11.54
C ASP A 111 17.08 -6.69 -11.41
N TRP A 112 15.84 -6.92 -11.91
CA TRP A 112 15.18 -8.22 -11.76
C TRP A 112 15.97 -9.32 -12.47
N PRO A 113 16.27 -10.42 -11.78
CA PRO A 113 17.08 -11.49 -12.38
C PRO A 113 16.32 -12.19 -13.52
N GLN A 114 17.08 -12.67 -14.50
CA GLN A 114 16.52 -13.48 -15.59
C GLN A 114 15.74 -14.67 -15.01
N PRO A 115 14.47 -14.88 -15.42
CA PRO A 115 13.65 -15.96 -14.91
C PRO A 115 14.18 -17.32 -15.38
N LYS A 116 14.17 -18.29 -14.47
CA LYS A 116 14.57 -19.68 -14.73
C LYS A 116 13.37 -20.62 -14.88
N TYR A 117 12.22 -20.22 -14.37
CA TYR A 117 11.00 -21.02 -14.32
C TYR A 117 9.78 -20.13 -14.52
N VAL A 118 8.65 -20.73 -14.91
CA VAL A 118 7.34 -20.07 -15.01
C VAL A 118 6.99 -19.26 -13.75
N LYS A 119 7.30 -19.80 -12.56
CA LYS A 119 7.02 -19.11 -11.30
C LYS A 119 7.78 -17.79 -11.14
N ASP A 120 8.97 -17.67 -11.71
CA ASP A 120 9.75 -16.44 -11.65
C ASP A 120 9.10 -15.35 -12.51
N VAL A 121 8.57 -15.73 -13.69
CA VAL A 121 7.78 -14.84 -14.54
C VAL A 121 6.49 -14.42 -13.84
N GLN A 122 5.80 -15.33 -13.17
CA GLN A 122 4.59 -15.01 -12.41
C GLN A 122 4.87 -13.96 -11.32
N LYS A 123 5.95 -14.16 -10.52
CA LYS A 123 6.34 -13.18 -9.49
C LYS A 123 6.69 -11.81 -10.08
N PHE A 124 7.38 -11.79 -11.20
CA PHE A 124 7.67 -10.56 -11.92
C PHE A 124 6.39 -9.86 -12.38
N LEU A 125 5.48 -10.60 -13.02
CA LEU A 125 4.19 -10.08 -13.47
C LEU A 125 3.33 -9.56 -12.31
N GLU A 126 3.32 -10.24 -11.16
CA GLU A 126 2.63 -9.75 -9.95
C GLU A 126 3.18 -8.38 -9.51
N LEU A 127 4.50 -8.23 -9.47
CA LEU A 127 5.13 -6.97 -9.12
C LEU A 127 4.81 -5.87 -10.12
N VAL A 128 5.05 -6.10 -11.42
CA VAL A 128 4.86 -5.06 -12.43
C VAL A 128 3.39 -4.72 -12.70
N ASN A 129 2.46 -5.66 -12.46
CA ASN A 129 1.02 -5.40 -12.52
C ASN A 129 0.57 -4.34 -11.51
N TYR A 130 1.17 -4.30 -10.33
CA TYR A 130 0.88 -3.28 -9.33
C TYR A 130 1.20 -1.88 -9.85
N TYR A 131 2.23 -1.78 -10.69
CA TYR A 131 2.72 -0.53 -11.27
C TYR A 131 2.31 -0.30 -12.73
N CYS A 132 1.42 -1.14 -13.29
CA CYS A 132 1.05 -1.10 -14.71
C CYS A 132 0.52 0.26 -15.18
N GLN A 133 -0.12 1.02 -14.29
CA GLN A 133 -0.63 2.36 -14.57
C GLN A 133 0.48 3.40 -14.89
N PHE A 134 1.73 3.13 -14.52
CA PHE A 134 2.88 3.99 -14.79
C PHE A 134 3.66 3.58 -16.04
N ILE A 135 3.26 2.49 -16.72
CA ILE A 135 3.95 1.93 -17.88
C ILE A 135 3.04 2.07 -19.09
N GLU A 136 3.43 2.92 -20.03
CA GLU A 136 2.70 3.10 -21.28
C GLU A 136 2.66 1.77 -22.05
N ASP A 137 1.50 1.45 -22.61
CA ASP A 137 1.26 0.23 -23.40
C ASP A 137 1.67 -1.09 -22.69
N PHE A 138 1.55 -1.11 -21.35
CA PHE A 138 1.94 -2.26 -20.52
C PHE A 138 1.37 -3.59 -21.04
N ALA A 139 0.12 -3.62 -21.46
CA ALA A 139 -0.55 -4.84 -21.92
C ALA A 139 0.13 -5.46 -23.14
N SER A 140 0.57 -4.64 -24.09
CA SER A 140 1.31 -5.10 -25.28
C SER A 140 2.71 -5.58 -24.91
N ILE A 141 3.43 -4.83 -24.06
CA ILE A 141 4.76 -5.18 -23.60
C ILE A 141 4.76 -6.49 -22.82
N ALA A 142 3.82 -6.66 -21.89
CA ALA A 142 3.74 -7.84 -21.03
C ALA A 142 3.15 -9.07 -21.72
N ARG A 143 2.59 -8.94 -22.93
CA ARG A 143 1.85 -10.01 -23.62
C ARG A 143 2.66 -11.30 -23.76
N SER A 144 3.91 -11.20 -24.18
CA SER A 144 4.77 -12.37 -24.35
C SER A 144 5.04 -13.11 -23.05
N LEU A 145 5.15 -12.37 -21.92
CA LEU A 145 5.33 -12.95 -20.60
C LEU A 145 4.04 -13.68 -20.13
N TYR A 146 2.88 -13.09 -20.41
CA TYR A 146 1.59 -13.76 -20.13
C TYR A 146 1.42 -15.03 -20.96
N ASP A 147 1.91 -15.05 -22.20
CA ASP A 147 1.83 -16.24 -23.04
C ASP A 147 2.66 -17.41 -22.47
N ILE A 148 3.83 -17.13 -21.91
CA ILE A 148 4.71 -18.14 -21.28
C ILE A 148 4.09 -18.78 -20.03
N VAL A 149 3.28 -18.02 -19.25
CA VAL A 149 2.67 -18.51 -18.00
C VAL A 149 1.34 -19.23 -18.20
N LYS A 150 0.84 -19.35 -19.42
CA LYS A 150 -0.40 -20.09 -19.73
C LYS A 150 -0.26 -21.56 -19.36
N LYS A 151 -1.38 -22.18 -18.98
CA LYS A 151 -1.45 -23.61 -18.68
C LYS A 151 -1.07 -24.40 -19.93
N ASP A 152 -0.32 -25.48 -19.71
CA ASP A 152 0.14 -26.42 -20.75
C ASP A 152 1.16 -25.85 -21.76
N GLN A 153 1.69 -24.64 -21.51
CA GLN A 153 2.79 -24.09 -22.31
C GLN A 153 4.12 -24.68 -21.85
N LYS A 154 4.95 -25.15 -22.81
CA LYS A 154 6.31 -25.55 -22.50
C LYS A 154 7.15 -24.32 -22.12
N TRP A 155 7.96 -24.49 -21.09
CA TRP A 155 8.93 -23.45 -20.72
C TRP A 155 9.94 -23.27 -21.85
N ASP A 156 9.92 -22.11 -22.47
CA ASP A 156 10.88 -21.69 -23.48
C ASP A 156 11.22 -20.23 -23.26
N TRP A 157 12.41 -20.01 -22.74
CA TRP A 157 12.95 -18.67 -22.52
C TRP A 157 14.08 -18.44 -23.51
N MET A 158 13.75 -17.89 -24.68
CA MET A 158 14.73 -17.53 -25.66
C MET A 158 15.28 -16.14 -25.38
N GLU A 159 16.61 -16.03 -25.29
CA GLU A 159 17.29 -14.72 -25.38
C GLU A 159 17.04 -14.14 -26.78
N LYS A 160 16.25 -13.07 -26.84
CA LYS A 160 16.11 -12.24 -28.05
C LYS A 160 16.81 -10.92 -27.85
#